data_b1cc1d0756446a97e2c8661de011ac1d
#
_entry.id   b1cc1d0756446a97e2c8661de011ac1d
#
_cell.length_a   1.000
_cell.length_b   1.000
_cell.length_c   1.000
_cell.angle_alpha   90.00
_cell.angle_beta   90.00
_cell.angle_gamma   90.00
#
_symmetry.space_group_name_H-M   'P 1'
#
loop_
_entity.id
_entity.type
_entity.pdbx_description
1 polymer ?
#
loop_
_entity_poly.entity_id
_entity_poly.type
_entity_poly.pdbx_seq_one_letter_code
_entity_poly.pdbx_strand_id
1 'polypeptide(L)'
;MATSHAVAAKWTLTSPIQNVWNVIGNSRRYPEIWSDFRRVQVRVGNGRSVGSIIDAETRGRLPYSPNYTLEVVESDEPHHVLLKSTGDLVGSGRWELRENGPSETNVTYYWDVATTNPILNL
;
A
#
# COMPACT_ATOMS: atom_id res chain seq x y z
N MET A 1 -12.37 21.06 -1.48
CA MET A 1 -11.29 20.83 -2.46
C MET A 1 -10.37 19.74 -1.96
N ALA A 2 -10.05 18.79 -2.83
CA ALA A 2 -9.17 17.69 -2.47
C ALA A 2 -7.70 18.13 -2.45
N THR A 3 -6.93 17.60 -1.53
CA THR A 3 -5.48 17.82 -1.43
C THR A 3 -4.76 16.55 -1.91
N SER A 4 -3.96 16.71 -2.96
CA SER A 4 -3.20 15.60 -3.55
C SER A 4 -1.89 15.37 -2.80
N HIS A 5 -1.55 14.09 -2.64
CA HIS A 5 -0.28 13.65 -2.06
C HIS A 5 0.33 12.61 -2.99
N ALA A 6 1.49 12.93 -3.56
CA ALA A 6 2.23 12.00 -4.40
C ALA A 6 3.58 11.71 -3.75
N VAL A 7 3.85 10.44 -3.50
CA VAL A 7 5.07 9.97 -2.84
C VAL A 7 5.66 8.83 -3.65
N ALA A 8 6.98 8.84 -3.78
CA ALA A 8 7.73 7.70 -4.29
C ALA A 8 8.83 7.38 -3.30
N ALA A 9 8.92 6.11 -2.91
CA ALA A 9 9.94 5.64 -1.98
C ALA A 9 10.65 4.43 -2.58
N LYS A 10 11.96 4.34 -2.35
CA LYS A 10 12.80 3.28 -2.90
C LYS A 10 13.65 2.66 -1.81
N TRP A 11 13.75 1.34 -1.86
CA TRP A 11 14.59 0.56 -0.94
C TRP A 11 15.37 -0.49 -1.71
N THR A 12 16.53 -0.85 -1.17
CA THR A 12 17.26 -2.04 -1.58
C THR A 12 17.29 -2.98 -0.39
N LEU A 13 16.76 -4.18 -0.59
CA LEU A 13 16.65 -5.19 0.47
C LEU A 13 17.55 -6.38 0.15
N THR A 14 18.31 -6.83 1.13
CA THR A 14 19.17 -8.02 1.01
C THR A 14 18.33 -9.27 1.24
N SER A 15 17.46 -9.56 0.26
CA SER A 15 16.54 -10.71 0.32
C SER A 15 16.08 -11.05 -1.09
N PRO A 16 15.84 -12.35 -1.39
CA PRO A 16 15.29 -12.75 -2.67
C PRO A 16 13.91 -12.13 -2.93
N ILE A 17 13.61 -11.87 -4.19
CA ILE A 17 12.38 -11.18 -4.59
C ILE A 17 11.11 -11.88 -4.09
N GLN A 18 11.10 -13.21 -4.06
CA GLN A 18 9.92 -13.95 -3.59
C GLN A 18 9.65 -13.70 -2.11
N ASN A 19 10.70 -13.58 -1.30
CA ASN A 19 10.55 -13.28 0.13
C ASN A 19 10.01 -11.86 0.34
N VAL A 20 10.48 -10.90 -0.45
CA VAL A 20 10.00 -9.52 -0.40
C VAL A 20 8.55 -9.45 -0.83
N TRP A 21 8.20 -10.14 -1.91
CA TRP A 21 6.83 -10.23 -2.39
C TRP A 21 5.88 -10.78 -1.31
N ASN A 22 6.31 -11.82 -0.60
CA ASN A 22 5.50 -12.43 0.45
C ASN A 22 5.22 -11.50 1.61
N VAL A 23 6.17 -10.63 1.95
CA VAL A 23 5.97 -9.61 3.00
C VAL A 23 5.01 -8.53 2.52
N ILE A 24 5.22 -8.00 1.31
CA ILE A 24 4.38 -6.95 0.74
C ILE A 24 2.95 -7.44 0.53
N GLY A 25 2.80 -8.69 0.08
CA GLY A 25 1.49 -9.30 -0.15
C GLY A 25 0.74 -9.67 1.13
N ASN A 26 1.38 -9.59 2.29
CA ASN A 26 0.72 -9.91 3.56
C ASN A 26 0.33 -8.62 4.30
N SER A 27 -0.66 -7.92 3.75
CA SER A 27 -1.10 -6.63 4.27
C SER A 27 -1.64 -6.69 5.70
N ARG A 28 -2.13 -7.85 6.15
CA ARG A 28 -2.60 -8.04 7.53
C ARG A 28 -1.52 -7.75 8.56
N ARG A 29 -0.26 -7.92 8.18
CA ARG A 29 0.89 -7.69 9.07
C ARG A 29 1.44 -6.28 9.02
N TYR A 30 0.89 -5.40 8.17
CA TYR A 30 1.38 -4.04 8.04
C TYR A 30 1.39 -3.27 9.36
N PRO A 31 0.38 -3.37 10.24
CA PRO A 31 0.43 -2.67 11.53
C PRO A 31 1.60 -3.12 12.43
N GLU A 32 2.11 -4.34 12.25
CA GLU A 32 3.27 -4.85 12.99
C GLU A 32 4.59 -4.33 12.42
N ILE A 33 4.61 -4.00 11.12
CA ILE A 33 5.83 -3.63 10.40
C ILE A 33 5.98 -2.11 10.32
N TRP A 34 4.87 -1.41 10.04
CA TRP A 34 4.86 0.04 9.88
C TRP A 34 3.90 0.68 10.87
N SER A 35 4.44 1.54 11.71
CA SER A 35 3.67 2.20 12.78
C SER A 35 2.58 3.13 12.26
N ASP A 36 2.65 3.54 10.99
CA ASP A 36 1.62 4.39 10.40
C ASP A 36 0.30 3.65 10.19
N PHE A 37 0.33 2.33 10.07
CA PHE A 37 -0.89 1.54 9.95
C PHE A 37 -1.46 1.24 11.32
N ARG A 38 -2.68 1.71 11.58
CA ARG A 38 -3.40 1.40 12.82
C ARG A 38 -4.16 0.09 12.71
N ARG A 39 -4.75 -0.16 11.53
CA ARG A 39 -5.54 -1.37 11.30
C ARG A 39 -5.55 -1.69 9.81
N VAL A 40 -5.41 -2.97 9.49
CA VAL A 40 -5.53 -3.49 8.14
C VAL A 40 -6.33 -4.78 8.19
N GLN A 41 -7.37 -4.88 7.38
CA GLN A 41 -8.21 -6.08 7.29
C GLN A 41 -8.46 -6.44 5.83
N VAL A 42 -8.15 -7.67 5.46
CA VAL A 42 -8.49 -8.18 4.13
C VAL A 42 -9.93 -8.64 4.17
N ARG A 43 -10.81 -7.93 3.46
CA ARG A 43 -12.25 -8.19 3.45
C ARG A 43 -12.63 -9.19 2.38
N VAL A 44 -11.97 -9.16 1.23
CA VAL A 44 -12.22 -10.05 0.09
C VAL A 44 -10.88 -10.51 -0.46
N GLY A 45 -10.77 -11.80 -0.79
CA GLY A 45 -9.58 -12.37 -1.40
C GLY A 45 -8.44 -12.59 -0.40
N ASN A 46 -7.22 -12.68 -0.94
CA ASN A 46 -6.00 -12.94 -0.16
C ASN A 46 -5.13 -11.69 0.05
N GLY A 47 -5.54 -10.55 -0.48
CA GLY A 47 -4.77 -9.29 -0.41
C GLY A 47 -3.74 -9.12 -1.52
N ARG A 48 -3.56 -10.11 -2.39
CA ARG A 48 -2.55 -10.11 -3.45
C ARG A 48 -3.13 -10.32 -4.84
N SER A 49 -4.18 -11.10 -4.95
CA SER A 49 -4.82 -11.40 -6.25
C SER A 49 -5.74 -10.27 -6.66
N VAL A 50 -5.88 -10.07 -7.97
CA VAL A 50 -6.82 -9.12 -8.54
C VAL A 50 -8.22 -9.35 -7.96
N GLY A 51 -8.89 -8.27 -7.57
CA GLY A 51 -10.20 -8.33 -6.93
C GLY A 51 -10.15 -8.37 -5.41
N SER A 52 -8.97 -8.55 -4.80
CA SER A 52 -8.85 -8.48 -3.34
C SER A 52 -9.19 -7.08 -2.84
N ILE A 53 -9.89 -7.02 -1.70
CA ILE A 53 -10.31 -5.76 -1.08
C ILE A 53 -9.76 -5.71 0.34
N ILE A 54 -9.06 -4.62 0.64
CA ILE A 54 -8.35 -4.41 1.89
C ILE A 54 -8.86 -3.10 2.50
N ASP A 55 -9.38 -3.19 3.73
CA ASP A 55 -9.77 -2.01 4.50
C ASP A 55 -8.59 -1.61 5.39
N ALA A 56 -8.24 -0.32 5.36
CA ALA A 56 -7.08 0.19 6.08
C ALA A 56 -7.42 1.47 6.83
N GLU A 57 -6.76 1.63 7.97
CA GLU A 57 -6.76 2.86 8.75
C GLU A 57 -5.32 3.21 9.05
N THR A 58 -4.90 4.42 8.69
CA THR A 58 -3.55 4.90 8.99
C THR A 58 -3.62 6.08 9.94
N ARG A 59 -2.49 6.41 10.57
CA ARG A 59 -2.38 7.59 11.42
C ARG A 59 -2.43 8.81 10.53
N GLY A 60 -3.30 9.77 10.88
CA GLY A 60 -3.41 11.05 10.20
C GLY A 60 -3.09 12.18 11.14
N ARG A 61 -3.50 13.38 10.74
CA ARG A 61 -3.43 14.55 11.61
C ARG A 61 -4.40 14.37 12.78
N LEU A 62 -3.90 14.57 13.98
CA LEU A 62 -4.75 14.47 15.17
C LEU A 62 -5.88 15.49 15.13
N PRO A 63 -7.10 15.10 15.53
CA PRO A 63 -7.46 13.80 16.10
C PRO A 63 -7.95 12.76 15.11
N TYR A 64 -7.75 12.96 13.82
CA TYR A 64 -8.38 12.15 12.76
C TYR A 64 -7.40 11.18 12.13
N SER A 65 -7.88 9.94 11.93
CA SER A 65 -7.15 8.90 11.20
C SER A 65 -7.92 8.52 9.95
N PRO A 66 -7.35 8.66 8.73
CA PRO A 66 -8.06 8.32 7.51
C PRO A 66 -8.38 6.83 7.42
N ASN A 67 -9.58 6.54 6.96
CA ASN A 67 -10.07 5.20 6.64
C ASN A 67 -10.26 5.11 5.14
N TYR A 68 -9.69 4.08 4.53
CA TYR A 68 -9.76 3.90 3.09
C TYR A 68 -9.77 2.43 2.73
N THR A 69 -10.18 2.15 1.50
CA THR A 69 -10.26 0.80 0.98
C THR A 69 -9.36 0.68 -0.23
N LEU A 70 -8.54 -0.36 -0.25
CA LEU A 70 -7.65 -0.68 -1.35
C LEU A 70 -8.20 -1.88 -2.11
N GLU A 71 -8.26 -1.76 -3.42
CA GLU A 71 -8.59 -2.86 -4.30
C GLU A 71 -7.37 -3.20 -5.16
N VAL A 72 -7.01 -4.48 -5.23
CA VAL A 72 -5.95 -4.94 -6.12
C VAL A 72 -6.53 -5.00 -7.53
N VAL A 73 -6.06 -4.12 -8.42
CA VAL A 73 -6.57 -4.04 -9.80
C VAL A 73 -5.64 -4.66 -10.82
N GLU A 74 -4.34 -4.78 -10.49
CA GLU A 74 -3.35 -5.53 -11.27
C GLU A 74 -2.40 -6.22 -10.33
N SER A 75 -1.95 -7.41 -10.72
CA SER A 75 -0.97 -8.17 -9.95
C SER A 75 -0.15 -9.03 -10.90
N ASP A 76 1.17 -8.87 -10.83
CA ASP A 76 2.13 -9.68 -11.58
C ASP A 76 3.21 -10.14 -10.60
N GLU A 77 2.98 -11.31 -10.01
CA GLU A 77 3.87 -11.87 -8.99
C GLU A 77 5.19 -12.33 -9.62
N PRO A 78 6.32 -12.01 -9.05
CA PRO A 78 6.57 -11.26 -7.81
C PRO A 78 7.01 -9.81 -8.05
N HIS A 79 6.60 -9.18 -9.15
CA HIS A 79 7.17 -7.92 -9.64
C HIS A 79 6.30 -6.68 -9.39
N HIS A 80 4.97 -6.83 -9.36
CA HIS A 80 4.13 -5.66 -9.50
C HIS A 80 2.75 -5.87 -8.88
N VAL A 81 2.27 -4.87 -8.14
CA VAL A 81 0.88 -4.77 -7.66
C VAL A 81 0.42 -3.34 -7.86
N LEU A 82 -0.74 -3.18 -8.49
CA LEU A 82 -1.43 -1.90 -8.60
C LEU A 82 -2.68 -1.92 -7.73
N LEU A 83 -2.82 -0.91 -6.88
CA LEU A 83 -3.91 -0.74 -5.94
C LEU A 83 -4.70 0.51 -6.28
N LYS A 84 -6.02 0.42 -6.17
CA LYS A 84 -6.93 1.57 -6.25
C LYS A 84 -7.42 1.88 -4.85
N SER A 85 -7.31 3.14 -4.44
CA SER A 85 -7.76 3.60 -3.13
C SER A 85 -9.05 4.39 -3.26
N THR A 86 -9.99 4.13 -2.34
CA THR A 86 -11.26 4.86 -2.21
C THR A 86 -11.52 5.14 -0.72
N GLY A 87 -12.47 6.02 -0.44
CA GLY A 87 -12.77 6.45 0.92
C GLY A 87 -12.15 7.80 1.22
N ASP A 88 -11.51 7.94 2.38
CA ASP A 88 -10.87 9.20 2.76
C ASP A 88 -9.67 9.55 1.88
N LEU A 89 -9.03 8.54 1.27
CA LEU A 89 -7.94 8.73 0.32
C LEU A 89 -8.35 8.13 -1.02
N VAL A 90 -8.36 8.94 -2.08
CA VAL A 90 -8.77 8.51 -3.42
C VAL A 90 -7.60 8.62 -4.39
N GLY A 91 -7.28 7.55 -5.07
CA GLY A 91 -6.17 7.50 -6.02
C GLY A 91 -5.63 6.10 -6.20
N SER A 92 -4.31 5.97 -6.27
CA SER A 92 -3.66 4.70 -6.53
C SER A 92 -2.37 4.53 -5.74
N GLY A 93 -2.03 3.26 -5.51
CA GLY A 93 -0.73 2.86 -4.99
C GLY A 93 -0.16 1.77 -5.87
N ARG A 94 1.17 1.70 -5.97
CA ARG A 94 1.84 0.71 -6.79
C ARG A 94 3.13 0.25 -6.13
N TRP A 95 3.29 -1.05 -6.02
CA TRP A 95 4.54 -1.68 -5.64
C TRP A 95 5.22 -2.23 -6.88
N GLU A 96 6.50 -1.96 -7.02
CA GLU A 96 7.34 -2.53 -8.08
C GLU A 96 8.57 -3.14 -7.44
N LEU A 97 8.82 -4.41 -7.75
CA LEU A 97 9.96 -5.17 -7.27
C LEU A 97 10.82 -5.59 -8.46
N ARG A 98 12.12 -5.37 -8.34
CA ARG A 98 13.08 -5.75 -9.38
C ARG A 98 14.23 -6.51 -8.74
N GLU A 99 14.54 -7.67 -9.32
CA GLU A 99 15.68 -8.45 -8.87
C GLU A 99 17.00 -7.74 -9.19
N ASN A 100 17.88 -7.74 -8.20
CA ASN A 100 19.25 -7.27 -8.36
C ASN A 100 20.18 -8.41 -7.91
N GLY A 101 20.17 -9.50 -8.69
CA GLY A 101 20.82 -10.75 -8.34
C GLY A 101 19.93 -11.64 -7.45
N PRO A 102 20.42 -12.84 -7.10
CA PRO A 102 19.59 -13.86 -6.44
C PRO A 102 19.23 -13.54 -4.99
N SER A 103 19.93 -12.60 -4.35
CA SER A 103 19.75 -12.32 -2.93
C SER A 103 19.50 -10.85 -2.62
N GLU A 104 19.16 -10.05 -3.63
CA GLU A 104 18.90 -8.63 -3.45
C GLU A 104 17.73 -8.18 -4.30
N THR A 105 16.88 -7.31 -3.76
CA THR A 105 15.68 -6.80 -4.44
C THR A 105 15.59 -5.30 -4.28
N ASN A 106 15.37 -4.61 -5.40
CA ASN A 106 15.04 -3.19 -5.40
C ASN A 106 13.52 -3.04 -5.35
N VAL A 107 13.02 -2.29 -4.38
CA VAL A 107 11.59 -2.06 -4.18
C VAL A 107 11.30 -0.59 -4.41
N THR A 108 10.28 -0.31 -5.20
CA THR A 108 9.77 1.05 -5.38
C THR A 108 8.28 1.05 -5.04
N TYR A 109 7.87 2.01 -4.22
CA TYR A 109 6.47 2.22 -3.88
C TYR A 109 6.04 3.59 -4.34
N TYR A 110 4.95 3.64 -5.09
CA TYR A 110 4.32 4.87 -5.55
C TYR A 110 2.97 5.00 -4.87
N TRP A 111 2.71 6.17 -4.28
CA TRP A 111 1.44 6.46 -3.62
C TRP A 111 0.97 7.83 -4.10
N ASP A 112 -0.15 7.86 -4.80
CA ASP A 112 -0.70 9.09 -5.37
C ASP A 112 -2.19 9.15 -5.05
N VAL A 113 -2.51 9.88 -4.00
CA VAL A 113 -3.89 9.98 -3.50
C VAL A 113 -4.25 11.42 -3.19
N ALA A 114 -5.55 11.69 -3.22
CA ALA A 114 -6.13 12.96 -2.79
C ALA A 114 -7.02 12.69 -1.58
N THR A 115 -7.00 13.61 -0.62
CA THR A 115 -7.91 13.54 0.53
C THR A 115 -9.25 14.16 0.15
N THR A 116 -10.34 13.46 0.52
CA THR A 116 -11.71 13.93 0.27
C THR A 116 -12.38 14.46 1.52
N ASN A 117 -11.84 14.14 2.69
CA ASN A 117 -12.40 14.57 3.97
C ASN A 117 -11.87 15.96 4.32
N PRO A 118 -12.75 16.96 4.56
CA PRO A 118 -12.30 18.32 4.89
C PRO A 118 -11.38 18.40 6.11
N ILE A 119 -11.55 17.50 7.07
CA ILE A 119 -10.73 17.49 8.30
C ILE A 119 -9.28 17.17 7.97
N LEU A 120 -9.04 16.32 6.95
CA LEU A 120 -7.69 15.93 6.52
C LEU A 120 -6.99 17.02 5.71
N ASN A 121 -7.73 18.02 5.24
CA ASN A 121 -7.21 19.12 4.43
C ASN A 121 -6.86 20.38 5.23
N LEU A 122 -7.00 20.32 6.53
CA LEU A 122 -6.69 21.46 7.40
C LEU A 122 -5.20 21.69 7.61
#